data_4a91f8ba5a2f1cd5c035cd8e713557a3
#
_entry.id   4a91f8ba5a2f1cd5c035cd8e713557a3
#
_cell.length_a   1.000
_cell.length_b   1.000
_cell.length_c   1.000
_cell.angle_alpha   90.00
_cell.angle_beta   90.00
_cell.angle_gamma   90.00
#
_symmetry.space_group_name_H-M   'P 1'
#
loop_
_entity.id
_entity.type
_entity.pdbx_description
1 polymer ?
#
loop_
_entity_poly.entity_id
_entity_poly.type
_entity_poly.pdbx_seq_one_letter_code
_entity_poly.pdbx_strand_id
1 'polypeptide(L)'
;VPAPKRPSSIPGVGAPEKVVPTAAVRVVVEDEWPALKKVRLAALQDTPRAFWASYDEVVTWPDERWRLWAASGAAYIAWLGENPSGLAAGIIHDDEHHLINMWLAPEARGHGLAEGLILAVAGWARRDGASVLTLWVVDGNESGRRLYERLGFELTGETQPFPEGDPRTESKMALRLT
;
A
#
# COMPACT_ATOMS: atom_id res chain seq x y z
N VAL A 1 39.07 -48.48 -42.64
CA VAL A 1 38.34 -48.40 -41.38
C VAL A 1 37.71 -47.05 -41.32
N PRO A 2 36.35 -46.89 -41.29
CA PRO A 2 35.68 -45.62 -41.20
C PRO A 2 35.65 -45.12 -39.75
N ALA A 3 35.84 -43.79 -39.57
CA ALA A 3 35.85 -43.11 -38.30
C ALA A 3 34.43 -43.08 -37.65
N PRO A 4 34.32 -43.05 -36.28
CA PRO A 4 33.03 -43.06 -35.60
C PRO A 4 32.35 -41.69 -35.72
N LYS A 5 31.05 -41.70 -36.00
CA LYS A 5 30.15 -40.53 -36.00
C LYS A 5 30.01 -39.98 -34.58
N ARG A 6 30.17 -38.66 -34.43
CA ARG A 6 29.85 -37.92 -33.18
C ARG A 6 28.36 -38.02 -32.89
N PRO A 7 27.93 -38.18 -31.63
CA PRO A 7 26.53 -38.12 -31.27
C PRO A 7 25.99 -36.69 -31.35
N SER A 8 24.78 -36.56 -31.85
CA SER A 8 24.02 -35.35 -32.05
C SER A 8 23.73 -34.60 -30.73
N SER A 9 23.68 -33.31 -30.85
CA SER A 9 23.38 -32.27 -29.86
C SER A 9 22.25 -32.65 -28.90
N ILE A 10 22.51 -32.41 -27.61
CA ILE A 10 21.54 -32.43 -26.52
C ILE A 10 20.53 -31.30 -26.78
N PRO A 11 19.22 -31.51 -26.69
CA PRO A 11 18.23 -30.44 -26.79
C PRO A 11 18.46 -29.44 -25.66
N GLY A 12 18.53 -28.15 -26.01
CA GLY A 12 18.74 -27.07 -25.06
C GLY A 12 17.70 -27.09 -23.94
N VAL A 13 18.20 -27.05 -22.72
CA VAL A 13 17.39 -26.72 -21.53
C VAL A 13 16.83 -25.33 -21.78
N GLY A 14 15.51 -25.23 -22.00
CA GLY A 14 14.80 -23.97 -22.14
C GLY A 14 15.14 -23.06 -20.96
N ALA A 15 15.37 -21.79 -21.24
CA ALA A 15 15.54 -20.79 -20.19
C ALA A 15 14.34 -20.90 -19.20
N PRO A 16 14.57 -20.77 -17.88
CA PRO A 16 13.49 -20.86 -16.91
C PRO A 16 12.43 -19.80 -17.26
N GLU A 17 11.22 -20.30 -17.44
CA GLU A 17 10.05 -19.44 -17.63
C GLU A 17 10.01 -18.44 -16.47
N LYS A 18 10.02 -17.14 -16.76
CA LYS A 18 9.90 -16.09 -15.74
C LYS A 18 8.51 -16.24 -15.10
N VAL A 19 8.45 -16.89 -13.95
CA VAL A 19 7.23 -16.93 -13.15
C VAL A 19 6.94 -15.49 -12.73
N VAL A 20 5.89 -14.91 -13.32
CA VAL A 20 5.40 -13.59 -12.89
C VAL A 20 4.74 -13.78 -11.53
N PRO A 21 5.23 -13.11 -10.47
CA PRO A 21 4.64 -13.30 -9.15
C PRO A 21 3.19 -12.81 -9.15
N THR A 22 2.31 -13.57 -8.51
CA THR A 22 0.90 -13.21 -8.36
C THR A 22 0.79 -11.93 -7.53
N ALA A 23 0.07 -10.94 -8.05
CA ALA A 23 -0.22 -9.69 -7.35
C ALA A 23 -1.62 -9.77 -6.72
N ALA A 24 -1.76 -9.46 -5.42
CA ALA A 24 -3.03 -9.51 -4.70
C ALA A 24 -3.10 -8.45 -3.60
N VAL A 25 -4.31 -7.96 -3.32
CA VAL A 25 -4.60 -7.11 -2.17
C VAL A 25 -5.59 -7.85 -1.27
N ARG A 26 -5.29 -7.95 0.02
CA ARG A 26 -6.16 -8.63 1.00
C ARG A 26 -6.26 -7.82 2.29
N VAL A 27 -7.41 -7.96 2.96
CA VAL A 27 -7.55 -7.49 4.34
C VAL A 27 -6.58 -8.25 5.23
N VAL A 28 -5.99 -7.55 6.18
CA VAL A 28 -5.12 -8.15 7.19
C VAL A 28 -5.99 -8.81 8.26
N VAL A 29 -5.66 -10.04 8.63
CA VAL A 29 -6.25 -10.73 9.78
C VAL A 29 -5.30 -10.67 10.97
N GLU A 30 -5.82 -10.90 12.18
CA GLU A 30 -5.06 -10.72 13.42
C GLU A 30 -3.71 -11.43 13.40
N ASP A 31 -3.67 -12.70 12.98
CA ASP A 31 -2.43 -13.50 12.91
C ASP A 31 -1.40 -12.99 11.88
N GLU A 32 -1.81 -12.13 10.96
CA GLU A 32 -0.93 -11.49 9.95
C GLU A 32 -0.28 -10.18 10.45
N TRP A 33 -0.47 -9.81 11.71
CA TRP A 33 0.13 -8.60 12.27
C TRP A 33 1.66 -8.49 12.05
N PRO A 34 2.46 -9.57 12.01
CA PRO A 34 3.89 -9.44 11.70
C PRO A 34 4.15 -8.94 10.28
N ALA A 35 3.31 -9.33 9.31
CA ALA A 35 3.40 -8.81 7.94
C ALA A 35 3.01 -7.33 7.88
N LEU A 36 1.97 -6.92 8.62
CA LEU A 36 1.55 -5.52 8.74
C LEU A 36 2.67 -4.67 9.36
N LYS A 37 3.30 -5.14 10.45
CA LYS A 37 4.45 -4.49 11.08
C LYS A 37 5.60 -4.33 10.09
N LYS A 38 5.97 -5.41 9.39
CA LYS A 38 7.06 -5.42 8.41
C LYS A 38 6.85 -4.38 7.32
N VAL A 39 5.68 -4.36 6.70
CA VAL A 39 5.40 -3.44 5.59
C VAL A 39 5.29 -1.99 6.05
N ARG A 40 4.73 -1.74 7.25
CA ARG A 40 4.66 -0.40 7.82
C ARG A 40 6.03 0.17 8.13
N LEU A 41 6.89 -0.61 8.75
CA LEU A 41 8.26 -0.18 9.05
C LEU A 41 9.07 0.06 7.78
N ALA A 42 8.90 -0.77 6.75
CA ALA A 42 9.50 -0.56 5.43
C ALA A 42 9.04 0.76 4.79
N ALA A 43 7.74 1.08 4.87
CA ALA A 43 7.19 2.34 4.37
C ALA A 43 7.81 3.56 5.04
N LEU A 44 7.97 3.51 6.37
CA LEU A 44 8.57 4.60 7.15
C LEU A 44 10.06 4.80 6.87
N GLN A 45 10.78 3.73 6.52
CA GLN A 45 12.18 3.80 6.11
C GLN A 45 12.37 4.31 4.67
N ASP A 46 11.52 3.85 3.74
CA ASP A 46 11.59 4.23 2.33
C ASP A 46 11.19 5.69 2.09
N THR A 47 10.11 6.12 2.73
CA THR A 47 9.53 7.45 2.53
C THR A 47 9.21 8.14 3.86
N PRO A 48 10.20 8.41 4.72
CA PRO A 48 9.97 8.91 6.09
C PRO A 48 9.21 10.25 6.12
N ARG A 49 9.35 11.06 5.07
CA ARG A 49 8.67 12.36 4.95
C ARG A 49 7.24 12.30 4.41
N ALA A 50 6.73 11.10 4.09
CA ALA A 50 5.35 10.92 3.61
C ALA A 50 4.35 10.67 4.74
N PHE A 51 4.81 10.46 5.96
CA PHE A 51 3.97 10.09 7.10
C PHE A 51 4.22 11.00 8.29
N TRP A 52 3.19 11.19 9.11
CA TRP A 52 3.30 11.93 10.36
C TRP A 52 4.10 11.17 11.42
N ALA A 53 3.86 9.86 11.55
CA ALA A 53 4.59 9.02 12.49
C ALA A 53 6.00 8.70 11.96
N SER A 54 7.00 8.71 12.85
CA SER A 54 8.37 8.34 12.53
C SER A 54 8.63 6.84 12.69
N TYR A 55 9.68 6.33 12.03
CA TYR A 55 10.14 4.95 12.22
C TYR A 55 10.51 4.67 13.69
N ASP A 56 11.26 5.59 14.33
CA ASP A 56 11.74 5.43 15.71
C ASP A 56 10.59 5.34 16.72
N GLU A 57 9.49 6.03 16.47
CA GLU A 57 8.27 5.90 17.26
C GLU A 57 7.59 4.55 17.03
N VAL A 58 7.33 4.21 15.78
CA VAL A 58 6.49 3.06 15.42
C VAL A 58 7.18 1.73 15.69
N VAL A 59 8.51 1.65 15.57
CA VAL A 59 9.28 0.43 15.86
C VAL A 59 9.15 -0.02 17.31
N THR A 60 8.88 0.93 18.23
CA THR A 60 8.71 0.66 19.68
C THR A 60 7.31 0.19 20.06
N TRP A 61 6.37 0.18 19.13
CA TRP A 61 5.01 -0.24 19.44
C TRP A 61 4.99 -1.70 19.92
N PRO A 62 4.25 -2.00 21.03
CA PRO A 62 4.10 -3.36 21.51
C PRO A 62 3.30 -4.21 20.50
N ASP A 63 3.56 -5.52 20.49
CA ASP A 63 2.90 -6.46 19.57
C ASP A 63 1.38 -6.44 19.69
N GLU A 64 0.85 -6.17 20.87
CA GLU A 64 -0.59 -6.01 21.11
C GLU A 64 -1.21 -4.90 20.26
N ARG A 65 -0.52 -3.76 20.12
CA ARG A 65 -1.00 -2.66 19.27
C ARG A 65 -1.08 -3.08 17.80
N TRP A 66 -0.13 -3.89 17.34
CA TRP A 66 -0.15 -4.44 15.99
C TRP A 66 -1.28 -5.43 15.77
N ARG A 67 -1.55 -6.31 16.76
CA ARG A 67 -2.68 -7.26 16.73
C ARG A 67 -4.01 -6.53 16.64
N LEU A 68 -4.23 -5.53 17.49
CA LEU A 68 -5.45 -4.71 17.47
C LEU A 68 -5.64 -4.00 16.13
N TRP A 69 -4.56 -3.46 15.55
CA TRP A 69 -4.65 -2.84 14.23
C TRP A 69 -4.96 -3.87 13.14
N ALA A 70 -4.31 -5.02 13.14
CA ALA A 70 -4.60 -6.11 12.21
C ALA A 70 -6.06 -6.60 12.32
N ALA A 71 -6.57 -6.73 13.54
CA ALA A 71 -7.93 -7.17 13.81
C ALA A 71 -9.02 -6.11 13.46
N SER A 72 -8.64 -4.87 13.17
CA SER A 72 -9.60 -3.78 12.89
C SER A 72 -10.48 -3.99 11.66
N GLY A 73 -10.06 -4.87 10.73
CA GLY A 73 -10.74 -5.10 9.46
C GLY A 73 -10.59 -3.94 8.45
N ALA A 74 -9.83 -2.90 8.80
CA ALA A 74 -9.62 -1.70 7.98
C ALA A 74 -8.20 -1.59 7.40
N ALA A 75 -7.30 -2.52 7.72
CA ALA A 75 -5.94 -2.57 7.18
C ALA A 75 -5.85 -3.58 6.03
N TYR A 76 -5.14 -3.20 4.98
CA TYR A 76 -4.96 -4.00 3.75
C TYR A 76 -3.49 -4.08 3.38
N ILE A 77 -3.04 -5.25 2.96
CA ILE A 77 -1.69 -5.46 2.44
C ILE A 77 -1.77 -5.84 0.96
N ALA A 78 -0.90 -5.22 0.18
CA ALA A 78 -0.58 -5.64 -1.19
C ALA A 78 0.54 -6.67 -1.14
N TRP A 79 0.33 -7.80 -1.80
CA TRP A 79 1.25 -8.93 -1.86
C TRP A 79 1.78 -9.08 -3.28
N LEU A 80 3.08 -9.27 -3.40
CA LEU A 80 3.73 -9.69 -4.65
C LEU A 80 4.32 -11.08 -4.44
N GLY A 81 3.62 -12.11 -4.93
CA GLY A 81 3.83 -13.48 -4.48
C GLY A 81 3.54 -13.62 -2.99
N GLU A 82 4.50 -14.10 -2.21
CA GLU A 82 4.41 -14.25 -0.75
C GLU A 82 4.97 -13.03 0.02
N ASN A 83 5.46 -12.02 -0.69
CA ASN A 83 6.06 -10.84 -0.05
C ASN A 83 5.02 -9.74 0.20
N PRO A 84 4.85 -9.28 1.45
CA PRO A 84 4.06 -8.09 1.74
C PRO A 84 4.81 -6.87 1.21
N SER A 85 4.23 -6.18 0.22
CA SER A 85 4.92 -5.19 -0.61
C SER A 85 4.20 -3.83 -0.64
N GLY A 86 3.16 -3.64 0.15
CA GLY A 86 2.44 -2.38 0.26
C GLY A 86 1.34 -2.45 1.30
N LEU A 87 0.85 -1.29 1.73
CA LEU A 87 -0.27 -1.20 2.66
C LEU A 87 -1.13 0.03 2.38
N ALA A 88 -2.36 -0.04 2.80
CA ALA A 88 -3.26 1.07 3.03
C ALA A 88 -4.20 0.71 4.19
N ALA A 89 -4.71 1.70 4.88
CA ALA A 89 -5.69 1.48 5.94
C ALA A 89 -6.78 2.54 5.92
N GLY A 90 -7.95 2.17 6.45
CA GLY A 90 -9.02 3.09 6.78
C GLY A 90 -9.01 3.44 8.27
N ILE A 91 -9.41 4.65 8.59
CA ILE A 91 -9.76 5.07 9.94
C ILE A 91 -11.02 5.94 9.92
N ILE A 92 -11.69 6.02 11.05
CA ILE A 92 -12.75 7.01 11.29
C ILE A 92 -12.18 8.03 12.26
N HIS A 93 -12.22 9.30 11.86
CA HIS A 93 -11.78 10.42 12.67
C HIS A 93 -12.75 11.59 12.43
N ASP A 94 -13.24 12.22 13.49
CA ASP A 94 -14.25 13.28 13.44
C ASP A 94 -15.47 12.92 12.57
N ASP A 95 -15.97 11.69 12.71
CA ASP A 95 -17.08 11.12 11.94
C ASP A 95 -16.83 11.00 10.42
N GLU A 96 -15.60 11.20 9.98
CA GLU A 96 -15.20 11.01 8.58
C GLU A 96 -14.39 9.73 8.40
N HIS A 97 -14.57 9.06 7.26
CA HIS A 97 -13.76 7.92 6.85
C HIS A 97 -12.56 8.39 6.06
N HIS A 98 -11.36 8.06 6.54
CA HIS A 98 -10.09 8.46 5.90
C HIS A 98 -9.28 7.26 5.42
N LEU A 99 -8.72 7.40 4.22
CA LEU A 99 -7.64 6.54 3.74
C LEU A 99 -6.32 7.07 4.31
N ILE A 100 -5.58 6.20 4.98
CA ILE A 100 -4.28 6.51 5.58
C ILE A 100 -3.23 5.47 5.21
N ASN A 101 -1.97 5.77 5.49
CA ASN A 101 -0.84 4.84 5.40
C ASN A 101 -0.64 4.22 4.01
N MET A 102 -1.04 4.92 2.95
CA MET A 102 -0.86 4.44 1.58
C MET A 102 0.61 4.41 1.19
N TRP A 103 1.12 3.21 0.93
CA TRP A 103 2.48 3.01 0.45
C TRP A 103 2.59 1.72 -0.36
N LEU A 104 3.47 1.73 -1.36
CA LEU A 104 3.79 0.57 -2.18
C LEU A 104 5.30 0.52 -2.44
N ALA A 105 5.91 -0.62 -2.15
CA ALA A 105 7.32 -0.86 -2.41
C ALA A 105 7.67 -0.63 -3.89
N PRO A 106 8.85 -0.07 -4.19
CA PRO A 106 9.25 0.23 -5.57
C PRO A 106 9.08 -0.95 -6.54
N GLU A 107 9.46 -2.15 -6.13
CA GLU A 107 9.36 -3.38 -6.93
C GLU A 107 7.91 -3.84 -7.20
N ALA A 108 6.97 -3.40 -6.38
CA ALA A 108 5.55 -3.75 -6.52
C ALA A 108 4.76 -2.75 -7.37
N ARG A 109 5.40 -1.65 -7.80
CA ARG A 109 4.76 -0.64 -8.65
C ARG A 109 4.52 -1.18 -10.06
N GLY A 110 3.51 -0.65 -10.74
CA GLY A 110 3.16 -1.08 -12.10
C GLY A 110 2.34 -2.37 -12.19
N HIS A 111 1.91 -2.95 -11.06
CA HIS A 111 1.08 -4.18 -11.01
C HIS A 111 -0.38 -3.91 -10.63
N GLY A 112 -0.85 -2.66 -10.65
CA GLY A 112 -2.22 -2.30 -10.25
C GLY A 112 -2.49 -2.37 -8.74
N LEU A 113 -1.48 -2.70 -7.92
CA LEU A 113 -1.63 -2.91 -6.47
C LEU A 113 -2.00 -1.64 -5.71
N ALA A 114 -1.51 -0.47 -6.15
CA ALA A 114 -1.85 0.81 -5.52
C ALA A 114 -3.35 1.11 -5.67
N GLU A 115 -3.89 0.94 -6.86
CA GLU A 115 -5.32 1.05 -7.11
C GLU A 115 -6.11 0.04 -6.29
N GLY A 116 -5.68 -1.23 -6.27
CA GLY A 116 -6.30 -2.29 -5.47
C GLY A 116 -6.38 -1.95 -3.98
N LEU A 117 -5.32 -1.38 -3.40
CA LEU A 117 -5.31 -0.94 -2.00
C LEU A 117 -6.33 0.17 -1.73
N ILE A 118 -6.39 1.18 -2.59
CA ILE A 118 -7.32 2.30 -2.44
C ILE A 118 -8.77 1.82 -2.57
N LEU A 119 -9.06 0.97 -3.57
CA LEU A 119 -10.39 0.39 -3.77
C LEU A 119 -10.81 -0.53 -2.62
N ALA A 120 -9.88 -1.26 -2.01
CA ALA A 120 -10.15 -2.09 -0.84
C ALA A 120 -10.57 -1.24 0.37
N VAL A 121 -9.88 -0.12 0.64
CA VAL A 121 -10.27 0.83 1.70
C VAL A 121 -11.60 1.51 1.36
N ALA A 122 -11.84 1.89 0.10
CA ALA A 122 -13.14 2.43 -0.32
C ALA A 122 -14.27 1.41 -0.11
N GLY A 123 -14.02 0.13 -0.36
CA GLY A 123 -14.96 -0.96 -0.07
C GLY A 123 -15.23 -1.13 1.42
N TRP A 124 -14.22 -0.97 2.28
CA TRP A 124 -14.39 -0.94 3.73
C TRP A 124 -15.29 0.21 4.15
N ALA A 125 -15.01 1.43 3.72
CA ALA A 125 -15.80 2.61 4.06
C ALA A 125 -17.28 2.47 3.63
N ARG A 126 -17.54 1.92 2.43
CA ARG A 126 -18.92 1.63 1.98
C ARG A 126 -19.63 0.64 2.90
N ARG A 127 -18.97 -0.46 3.29
CA ARG A 127 -19.57 -1.46 4.19
C ARG A 127 -19.88 -0.89 5.57
N ASP A 128 -19.12 0.11 5.98
CA ASP A 128 -19.36 0.86 7.22
C ASP A 128 -20.41 1.98 7.08
N GLY A 129 -21.00 2.14 5.89
CA GLY A 129 -22.09 3.10 5.64
C GLY A 129 -21.62 4.48 5.20
N ALA A 130 -20.33 4.68 4.92
CA ALA A 130 -19.81 5.96 4.45
C ALA A 130 -20.32 6.30 3.04
N SER A 131 -20.68 7.54 2.83
CA SER A 131 -20.97 8.11 1.50
C SER A 131 -19.75 8.79 0.86
N VAL A 132 -18.70 9.04 1.66
CA VAL A 132 -17.48 9.71 1.22
C VAL A 132 -16.27 9.06 1.89
N LEU A 133 -15.19 8.87 1.15
CA LEU A 133 -13.86 8.54 1.67
C LEU A 133 -12.95 9.74 1.42
N THR A 134 -12.23 10.18 2.44
CA THR A 134 -11.29 11.29 2.33
C THR A 134 -9.85 10.82 2.51
N LEU A 135 -8.90 11.65 2.13
CA LEU A 135 -7.48 11.48 2.41
C LEU A 135 -6.80 12.86 2.47
N TRP A 136 -5.63 12.89 3.07
CA TRP A 136 -4.73 14.02 3.02
C TRP A 136 -3.52 13.67 2.17
N VAL A 137 -3.17 14.53 1.22
CA VAL A 137 -1.98 14.37 0.36
C VAL A 137 -1.05 15.55 0.59
N VAL A 138 0.22 15.25 0.84
CA VAL A 138 1.27 16.26 1.04
C VAL A 138 1.46 17.05 -0.24
N ASP A 139 1.46 18.37 -0.14
CA ASP A 139 1.71 19.25 -1.28
C ASP A 139 3.10 18.97 -1.86
N GLY A 140 3.14 18.82 -3.19
CA GLY A 140 4.34 18.34 -3.91
C GLY A 140 4.38 16.83 -4.18
N ASN A 141 3.48 16.02 -3.60
CA ASN A 141 3.33 14.61 -3.96
C ASN A 141 2.44 14.45 -5.22
N GLU A 142 2.97 14.92 -6.36
CA GLU A 142 2.25 14.93 -7.63
C GLU A 142 1.88 13.51 -8.13
N SER A 143 2.71 12.51 -7.83
CA SER A 143 2.45 11.13 -8.25
C SER A 143 1.27 10.52 -7.49
N GLY A 144 1.21 10.74 -6.18
CA GLY A 144 0.09 10.33 -5.33
C GLY A 144 -1.19 11.05 -5.74
N ARG A 145 -1.12 12.37 -5.90
CA ARG A 145 -2.27 13.18 -6.32
C ARG A 145 -2.86 12.67 -7.64
N ARG A 146 -2.05 12.47 -8.68
CA ARG A 146 -2.53 11.93 -9.96
C ARG A 146 -3.14 10.54 -9.85
N LEU A 147 -2.63 9.69 -8.96
CA LEU A 147 -3.22 8.38 -8.69
C LEU A 147 -4.64 8.54 -8.10
N TYR A 148 -4.80 9.38 -7.09
CA TYR A 148 -6.10 9.63 -6.46
C TYR A 148 -7.10 10.28 -7.43
N GLU A 149 -6.68 11.27 -8.22
CA GLU A 149 -7.51 11.90 -9.25
C GLU A 149 -8.02 10.89 -10.30
N ARG A 150 -7.17 9.96 -10.76
CA ARG A 150 -7.60 8.89 -11.68
C ARG A 150 -8.65 7.96 -11.08
N LEU A 151 -8.68 7.82 -9.76
CA LEU A 151 -9.66 7.00 -9.04
C LEU A 151 -10.91 7.78 -8.64
N GLY A 152 -11.00 9.05 -9.03
CA GLY A 152 -12.18 9.89 -8.82
C GLY A 152 -12.14 10.71 -7.54
N PHE A 153 -11.02 10.80 -6.85
CA PHE A 153 -10.86 11.77 -5.77
C PHE A 153 -10.74 13.19 -6.33
N GLU A 154 -11.39 14.12 -5.68
CA GLU A 154 -11.36 15.54 -6.00
C GLU A 154 -10.84 16.35 -4.81
N LEU A 155 -10.12 17.45 -5.08
CA LEU A 155 -9.70 18.38 -4.03
C LEU A 155 -10.93 19.03 -3.39
N THR A 156 -10.97 19.07 -2.07
CA THR A 156 -12.05 19.75 -1.32
C THR A 156 -11.82 21.24 -1.15
N GLY A 157 -10.58 21.69 -1.29
CA GLY A 157 -10.14 23.04 -0.96
C GLY A 157 -9.67 23.21 0.48
N GLU A 158 -9.82 22.17 1.32
CA GLU A 158 -9.29 22.17 2.69
C GLU A 158 -7.80 21.86 2.67
N THR A 159 -7.05 22.59 3.51
CA THR A 159 -5.61 22.39 3.72
C THR A 159 -5.28 22.38 5.21
N GLN A 160 -4.23 21.68 5.58
CA GLN A 160 -3.69 21.70 6.94
C GLN A 160 -2.17 21.72 6.93
N PRO A 161 -1.52 22.24 7.99
CA PRO A 161 -0.08 22.16 8.10
C PRO A 161 0.35 20.71 8.33
N PHE A 162 1.51 20.34 7.77
CA PHE A 162 2.20 19.10 8.15
C PHE A 162 2.70 19.22 9.60
N PRO A 163 3.01 18.10 10.31
CA PRO A 163 3.41 18.16 11.72
C PRO A 163 4.53 19.15 12.01
N GLU A 164 4.60 19.58 13.27
CA GLU A 164 5.55 20.57 13.79
C GLU A 164 6.98 20.37 13.26
N GLY A 165 7.58 21.45 12.77
CA GLY A 165 8.94 21.46 12.22
C GLY A 165 9.05 21.18 10.73
N ASP A 166 7.96 20.81 10.04
CA ASP A 166 7.92 20.67 8.59
C ASP A 166 7.10 21.83 7.97
N PRO A 167 7.69 22.62 7.04
CA PRO A 167 6.98 23.77 6.45
C PRO A 167 5.91 23.38 5.42
N ARG A 168 5.75 22.09 5.12
CA ARG A 168 4.79 21.63 4.12
C ARG A 168 3.36 21.69 4.62
N THR A 169 2.45 21.68 3.69
CA THR A 169 1.01 21.56 3.89
C THR A 169 0.48 20.30 3.23
N GLU A 170 -0.71 19.90 3.61
CA GLU A 170 -1.46 18.82 2.99
C GLU A 170 -2.79 19.37 2.47
N SER A 171 -3.20 18.84 1.33
CA SER A 171 -4.50 19.13 0.73
C SER A 171 -5.43 17.94 0.90
N LYS A 172 -6.67 18.20 1.32
CA LYS A 172 -7.70 17.17 1.47
C LYS A 172 -8.30 16.81 0.11
N MET A 173 -8.44 15.52 -0.13
CA MET A 173 -9.18 14.99 -1.28
C MET A 173 -10.33 14.10 -0.81
N ALA A 174 -11.39 14.04 -1.59
CA ALA A 174 -12.58 13.27 -1.28
C ALA A 174 -13.06 12.45 -2.48
N LEU A 175 -13.48 11.21 -2.22
CA LEU A 175 -14.12 10.31 -3.17
C LEU A 175 -15.55 10.05 -2.73
N ARG A 176 -16.52 10.32 -3.59
CA ARG A 176 -17.92 9.91 -3.37
C ARG A 176 -18.05 8.40 -3.55
N LEU A 177 -18.63 7.75 -2.57
CA LEU A 177 -18.86 6.31 -2.54
C LEU A 177 -20.31 6.05 -2.98
N THR A 178 -20.47 5.48 -4.15
CA THR A 178 -21.79 5.05 -4.67
C THR A 178 -22.00 3.56 -4.40
#